data_5461fc9f32b240288471378c65e6d6e9
#
_entry.id   5461fc9f32b240288471378c65e6d6e9
#
_cell.length_a   1.000
_cell.length_b   1.000
_cell.length_c   1.000
_cell.angle_alpha   90.00
_cell.angle_beta   90.00
_cell.angle_gamma   90.00
#
_symmetry.space_group_name_H-M   'P 1'
#
loop_
_entity.id
_entity.type
_entity.pdbx_description
1 polymer ?
#
loop_
_entity_poly.entity_id
_entity_poly.type
_entity_poly.pdbx_seq_one_letter_code
_entity_poly.pdbx_strand_id
1 'polypeptide(L)'
;MTLLVGLVASAFSQNSIDRLVENHSSVGRSKFTSAVERDPKTRKIQRVVKVLELSDADVSRFAAAFRREAATGDLTERRTDGGLTLVLTVRGKGQNRVYMMKCTGPYAYGRKATRYSFTKITVIVKYG
;
A
#
# COMPACT_ATOMS: atom_id res chain seq x y z
N MET A 1 -8.34 20.71 -21.75
CA MET A 1 -9.01 20.42 -20.46
C MET A 1 -8.64 19.05 -19.94
N THR A 2 -8.90 18.01 -20.71
CA THR A 2 -8.52 16.65 -20.36
C THR A 2 -7.01 16.47 -20.20
N LEU A 3 -6.23 17.22 -20.94
CA LEU A 3 -4.77 17.19 -20.85
C LEU A 3 -4.28 17.61 -19.46
N LEU A 4 -4.94 18.60 -18.86
CA LEU A 4 -4.58 19.06 -17.54
C LEU A 4 -4.78 17.97 -16.49
N VAL A 5 -5.88 17.25 -16.58
CA VAL A 5 -6.18 16.14 -15.68
C VAL A 5 -5.17 15.02 -15.88
N GLY A 6 -4.80 14.72 -17.12
CA GLY A 6 -3.80 13.71 -17.41
C GLY A 6 -2.43 14.04 -16.84
N LEU A 7 -2.04 15.31 -16.88
CA LEU A 7 -0.78 15.77 -16.31
C LEU A 7 -0.77 15.65 -14.79
N VAL A 8 -1.88 16.01 -14.15
CA VAL A 8 -2.01 15.85 -12.71
C VAL A 8 -1.93 14.39 -12.32
N ALA A 9 -2.60 13.52 -13.06
CA ALA A 9 -2.54 12.08 -12.80
C ALA A 9 -1.13 11.51 -12.97
N SER A 10 -0.37 12.00 -13.95
CA SER A 10 0.99 11.52 -14.17
C SER A 10 1.97 12.03 -13.13
N ALA A 11 1.68 13.19 -12.49
CA ALA A 11 2.51 13.71 -11.41
C ALA A 11 2.45 12.83 -10.16
N PHE A 12 1.38 12.05 -10.01
CA PHE A 12 1.19 11.10 -8.91
C PHE A 12 1.25 9.69 -9.46
N SER A 13 2.37 9.35 -10.12
CA SER A 13 2.51 8.06 -10.75
C SER A 13 2.24 6.94 -9.74
N GLN A 14 1.21 6.17 -10.02
CA GLN A 14 0.86 5.02 -9.20
C GLN A 14 1.79 3.85 -9.55
N ASN A 15 2.31 3.19 -8.52
CA ASN A 15 3.04 1.96 -8.73
C ASN A 15 2.08 0.76 -8.69
N SER A 16 2.63 -0.43 -8.79
CA SER A 16 1.81 -1.64 -8.81
C SER A 16 1.06 -1.88 -7.51
N ILE A 17 1.61 -1.43 -6.38
CA ILE A 17 0.92 -1.55 -5.08
C ILE A 17 -0.29 -0.63 -5.04
N ASP A 18 -0.13 0.62 -5.47
CA ASP A 18 -1.23 1.60 -5.50
C ASP A 18 -2.39 1.08 -6.34
N ARG A 19 -2.10 0.49 -7.49
CA ARG A 19 -3.13 -0.06 -8.37
C ARG A 19 -3.89 -1.22 -7.75
N LEU A 20 -3.17 -2.11 -7.06
CA LEU A 20 -3.80 -3.23 -6.38
C LEU A 20 -4.71 -2.76 -5.25
N VAL A 21 -4.25 -1.79 -4.46
CA VAL A 21 -5.05 -1.22 -3.37
C VAL A 21 -6.32 -0.59 -3.94
N GLU A 22 -6.19 0.18 -5.00
CA GLU A 22 -7.33 0.82 -5.64
C GLU A 22 -8.31 -0.21 -6.20
N ASN A 23 -7.81 -1.24 -6.88
CA ASN A 23 -8.65 -2.28 -7.44
C ASN A 23 -9.43 -3.03 -6.36
N HIS A 24 -8.81 -3.28 -5.23
CA HIS A 24 -9.46 -4.01 -4.13
C HIS A 24 -10.36 -3.12 -3.27
N SER A 25 -10.19 -1.82 -3.33
CA SER A 25 -11.00 -0.89 -2.53
C SER A 25 -12.48 -0.92 -2.90
N SER A 26 -12.81 -1.33 -4.11
CA SER A 26 -14.18 -1.42 -4.59
C SER A 26 -14.79 -2.81 -4.47
N VAL A 27 -14.03 -3.80 -3.98
CA VAL A 27 -14.52 -5.17 -3.81
C VAL A 27 -15.27 -5.27 -2.48
N GLY A 28 -16.48 -5.84 -2.51
CA GLY A 28 -17.37 -5.85 -1.35
C GLY A 28 -16.88 -6.62 -0.12
N ARG A 29 -15.85 -7.44 -0.25
CA ARG A 29 -15.27 -8.18 0.89
C ARG A 29 -14.11 -7.47 1.55
N SER A 30 -13.69 -6.36 0.99
CA SER A 30 -12.61 -5.57 1.55
C SER A 30 -13.16 -4.40 2.35
N LYS A 31 -12.37 -3.93 3.31
CA LYS A 31 -12.67 -2.73 4.07
C LYS A 31 -11.60 -1.71 3.73
N PHE A 32 -12.01 -0.58 3.18
CA PHE A 32 -11.08 0.45 2.75
C PHE A 32 -11.41 1.77 3.41
N THR A 33 -10.37 2.43 3.96
CA THR A 33 -10.48 3.77 4.52
C THR A 33 -9.39 4.65 3.95
N SER A 34 -9.69 5.94 3.80
CA SER A 34 -8.73 6.92 3.33
C SER A 34 -8.90 8.19 4.14
N ALA A 35 -7.80 8.73 4.63
CA ALA A 35 -7.78 9.96 5.42
C ALA A 35 -6.76 10.92 4.85
N VAL A 36 -7.12 12.20 4.82
CA VAL A 36 -6.25 13.27 4.36
C VAL A 36 -6.02 14.23 5.52
N GLU A 37 -4.74 14.49 5.82
CA GLU A 37 -4.34 15.43 6.85
C GLU A 37 -3.84 16.70 6.18
N ARG A 38 -4.41 17.84 6.57
CA ARG A 38 -4.08 19.14 6.00
C ARG A 38 -3.49 20.05 7.06
N ASP A 39 -2.62 20.95 6.61
CA ASP A 39 -2.12 22.02 7.47
C ASP A 39 -3.30 22.93 7.82
N PRO A 40 -3.53 23.22 9.11
CA PRO A 40 -4.67 24.05 9.51
C PRO A 40 -4.59 25.51 9.04
N LYS A 41 -3.38 26.01 8.77
CA LYS A 41 -3.19 27.39 8.31
C LYS A 41 -3.23 27.51 6.79
N THR A 42 -2.47 26.67 6.09
CA THR A 42 -2.31 26.76 4.65
C THR A 42 -3.29 25.90 3.87
N ARG A 43 -3.94 24.94 4.51
CA ARG A 43 -4.85 23.97 3.90
C ARG A 43 -4.16 23.00 2.96
N LYS A 44 -2.84 23.03 2.88
CA LYS A 44 -2.09 22.11 2.05
C LYS A 44 -2.12 20.71 2.65
N ILE A 45 -2.18 19.72 1.77
CA ILE A 45 -2.16 18.33 2.19
C ILE A 45 -0.77 17.99 2.73
N GLN A 46 -0.71 17.51 3.96
CA GLN A 46 0.53 17.07 4.60
C GLN A 46 0.73 15.57 4.50
N ARG A 47 -0.37 14.82 4.58
CA ARG A 47 -0.29 13.38 4.59
C ARG A 47 -1.59 12.77 4.11
N VAL A 48 -1.48 11.68 3.38
CA VAL A 48 -2.62 10.84 2.99
C VAL A 48 -2.34 9.44 3.53
N VAL A 49 -3.33 8.85 4.20
CA VAL A 49 -3.23 7.50 4.71
C VAL A 49 -4.37 6.68 4.13
N LYS A 50 -4.03 5.57 3.49
CA LYS A 50 -5.01 4.63 2.95
C LYS A 50 -4.80 3.29 3.63
N VAL A 51 -5.88 2.68 4.08
CA VAL A 51 -5.83 1.37 4.73
C VAL A 51 -6.82 0.44 4.05
N LEU A 52 -6.31 -0.69 3.59
CA LEU A 52 -7.11 -1.76 3.00
C LEU A 52 -7.00 -2.99 3.90
N GLU A 53 -8.15 -3.49 4.35
CA GLU A 53 -8.21 -4.71 5.15
C GLU A 53 -8.88 -5.81 4.35
N LEU A 54 -8.24 -6.97 4.32
CA LEU A 54 -8.72 -8.15 3.60
C LEU A 54 -8.85 -9.31 4.57
N SER A 55 -9.93 -10.05 4.46
CA SER A 55 -10.14 -11.26 5.24
C SER A 55 -10.07 -12.46 4.30
N ASP A 56 -9.37 -13.51 4.72
CA ASP A 56 -9.28 -14.76 3.98
C ASP A 56 -8.85 -14.52 2.53
N ALA A 57 -7.65 -13.99 2.36
CA ALA A 57 -7.16 -13.57 1.05
C ALA A 57 -5.79 -14.17 0.71
N ASP A 58 -5.62 -14.47 -0.57
CA ASP A 58 -4.33 -14.79 -1.16
C ASP A 58 -3.63 -13.47 -1.50
N VAL A 59 -2.47 -13.24 -0.88
CA VAL A 59 -1.75 -11.98 -1.01
C VAL A 59 -0.54 -12.08 -1.95
N SER A 60 -0.45 -13.15 -2.73
CA SER A 60 0.70 -13.37 -3.61
C SER A 60 0.92 -12.21 -4.59
N ARG A 61 -0.14 -11.61 -5.10
CA ARG A 61 -0.04 -10.46 -6.00
C ARG A 61 0.49 -9.23 -5.29
N PHE A 62 0.04 -9.00 -4.06
CA PHE A 62 0.56 -7.88 -3.26
C PHE A 62 2.02 -8.08 -2.92
N ALA A 63 2.39 -9.27 -2.49
CA ALA A 63 3.79 -9.57 -2.18
C ALA A 63 4.68 -9.39 -3.41
N ALA A 64 4.22 -9.86 -4.58
CA ALA A 64 4.95 -9.68 -5.83
C ALA A 64 5.10 -8.20 -6.19
N ALA A 65 4.05 -7.39 -5.95
CA ALA A 65 4.11 -5.96 -6.20
C ALA A 65 5.11 -5.26 -5.29
N PHE A 66 5.13 -5.60 -4.01
CA PHE A 66 6.13 -5.06 -3.08
C PHE A 66 7.55 -5.37 -3.55
N ARG A 67 7.80 -6.61 -3.96
CA ARG A 67 9.12 -7.03 -4.42
C ARG A 67 9.51 -6.36 -5.74
N ARG A 68 8.55 -6.13 -6.61
CA ARG A 68 8.79 -5.41 -7.86
C ARG A 68 9.20 -3.98 -7.60
N GLU A 69 8.51 -3.31 -6.69
CA GLU A 69 8.79 -1.91 -6.37
C GLU A 69 10.03 -1.73 -5.50
N ALA A 70 10.62 -2.81 -5.01
CA ALA A 70 11.88 -2.75 -4.27
C ALA A 70 13.04 -2.19 -5.09
N ALA A 71 12.93 -2.22 -6.41
CA ALA A 71 13.94 -1.63 -7.30
C ALA A 71 14.07 -0.11 -7.13
N THR A 72 12.99 0.55 -6.69
CA THR A 72 12.97 2.01 -6.52
C THR A 72 12.87 2.45 -5.08
N GLY A 73 12.99 1.54 -4.13
CA GLY A 73 12.85 1.86 -2.72
C GLY A 73 13.57 0.86 -1.84
N ASP A 74 13.34 0.99 -0.54
CA ASP A 74 13.91 0.10 0.46
C ASP A 74 12.81 -0.85 0.95
N LEU A 75 12.99 -2.13 0.69
CA LEU A 75 12.05 -3.16 1.11
C LEU A 75 12.61 -3.95 2.28
N THR A 76 11.79 -4.09 3.33
CA THR A 76 12.05 -4.98 4.45
C THR A 76 10.99 -6.08 4.45
N GLU A 77 11.43 -7.31 4.52
CA GLU A 77 10.54 -8.46 4.60
C GLU A 77 10.82 -9.22 5.87
N ARG A 78 9.78 -9.50 6.65
CA ARG A 78 9.89 -10.28 7.88
C ARG A 78 8.84 -11.36 7.90
N ARG A 79 9.28 -12.58 8.03
CA ARG A 79 8.40 -13.74 8.09
C ARG A 79 8.53 -14.39 9.46
N THR A 80 7.40 -14.60 10.12
CA THR A 80 7.32 -15.27 11.41
C THR A 80 6.31 -16.41 11.32
N ASP A 81 6.21 -17.21 12.38
CA ASP A 81 5.22 -18.28 12.42
C ASP A 81 3.78 -17.74 12.37
N GLY A 82 3.58 -16.53 12.87
CA GLY A 82 2.27 -15.90 12.89
C GLY A 82 1.91 -15.10 11.65
N GLY A 83 2.85 -14.94 10.70
CA GLY A 83 2.51 -14.18 9.50
C GLY A 83 3.69 -13.60 8.74
N LEU A 84 3.37 -12.59 7.95
CA LEU A 84 4.31 -11.92 7.06
C LEU A 84 4.14 -10.42 7.17
N THR A 85 5.26 -9.69 7.24
CA THR A 85 5.26 -8.24 7.19
C THR A 85 6.21 -7.76 6.10
N LEU A 86 5.70 -6.92 5.21
CA LEU A 86 6.49 -6.25 4.18
C LEU A 86 6.38 -4.74 4.39
N VAL A 87 7.50 -4.05 4.37
CA VAL A 87 7.55 -2.59 4.46
C VAL A 87 8.42 -2.07 3.33
N LEU A 88 7.85 -1.20 2.51
CA LEU A 88 8.56 -0.57 1.41
C LEU A 88 8.53 0.94 1.61
N THR A 89 9.70 1.56 1.60
CA THR A 89 9.83 3.01 1.67
C THR A 89 10.35 3.53 0.34
N VAL A 90 9.61 4.46 -0.26
CA VAL A 90 9.99 5.09 -1.53
C VAL A 90 10.13 6.58 -1.28
N ARG A 91 11.33 7.11 -1.52
CA ARG A 91 11.62 8.53 -1.34
C ARG A 91 11.59 9.23 -2.68
N GLY A 92 10.92 10.38 -2.73
CA GLY A 92 10.84 11.18 -3.93
C GLY A 92 10.97 12.66 -3.62
N LYS A 93 11.02 13.47 -4.66
CA LYS A 93 11.04 14.92 -4.51
C LYS A 93 9.69 15.41 -4.04
N GLY A 94 9.69 16.06 -2.88
CA GLY A 94 8.49 16.66 -2.35
C GLY A 94 7.50 15.66 -1.74
N GLN A 95 7.80 14.36 -1.79
CA GLN A 95 6.95 13.39 -1.13
C GLN A 95 7.72 12.10 -0.83
N ASN A 96 7.35 11.48 0.28
CA ASN A 96 7.82 10.15 0.65
C ASN A 96 6.62 9.23 0.80
N ARG A 97 6.77 7.98 0.38
CA ARG A 97 5.70 6.98 0.50
C ARG A 97 6.17 5.79 1.30
N VAL A 98 5.33 5.32 2.18
CA VAL A 98 5.56 4.09 2.93
C VAL A 98 4.40 3.15 2.64
N TYR A 99 4.75 1.96 2.20
CA TYR A 99 3.79 0.89 1.96
C TYR A 99 4.05 -0.21 2.98
N MET A 100 3.01 -0.68 3.63
CA MET A 100 3.13 -1.74 4.61
C MET A 100 2.05 -2.78 4.38
N MET A 101 2.44 -4.05 4.40
CA MET A 101 1.50 -5.15 4.37
C MET A 101 1.79 -6.05 5.55
N LYS A 102 0.79 -6.24 6.40
CA LYS A 102 0.88 -7.13 7.56
C LYS A 102 -0.16 -8.23 7.43
N CYS A 103 0.29 -9.45 7.36
CA CYS A 103 -0.55 -10.63 7.21
C CYS A 103 -0.46 -11.49 8.46
N THR A 104 -1.60 -11.97 8.93
CA THR A 104 -1.68 -12.85 10.11
C THR A 104 -2.56 -14.05 9.84
N GLY A 105 -2.28 -15.16 10.53
CA GLY A 105 -3.07 -16.35 10.42
C GLY A 105 -2.91 -17.08 9.10
N PRO A 106 -1.72 -17.61 8.76
CA PRO A 106 -1.56 -18.35 7.51
C PRO A 106 -2.31 -19.66 7.56
N TYR A 107 -2.93 -20.02 6.45
CA TYR A 107 -3.59 -21.32 6.32
C TYR A 107 -2.61 -22.44 6.03
N ALA A 108 -1.42 -22.11 5.55
CA ALA A 108 -0.33 -23.05 5.35
C ALA A 108 0.89 -22.50 6.06
N TYR A 109 1.70 -23.42 6.61
CA TYR A 109 2.91 -23.02 7.32
C TYR A 109 4.11 -23.04 6.38
N GLY A 110 5.12 -22.21 6.69
CA GLY A 110 6.37 -22.18 5.98
C GLY A 110 6.44 -21.12 4.91
N ARG A 111 7.46 -21.27 4.04
CA ARG A 111 7.81 -20.24 3.04
C ARG A 111 6.77 -20.05 1.94
N LYS A 112 5.87 -21.02 1.77
CA LYS A 112 4.89 -21.00 0.68
C LYS A 112 3.53 -20.50 1.09
N ALA A 113 3.39 -20.02 2.33
CA ALA A 113 2.12 -19.47 2.77
C ALA A 113 1.83 -18.19 2.01
N THR A 114 0.75 -18.15 1.25
CA THR A 114 0.30 -16.99 0.49
C THR A 114 -1.09 -16.54 0.89
N ARG A 115 -1.82 -17.40 1.59
CA ARG A 115 -3.19 -17.10 2.02
C ARG A 115 -3.22 -16.89 3.52
N TYR A 116 -3.83 -15.79 3.95
CA TYR A 116 -3.87 -15.38 5.34
C TYR A 116 -5.30 -15.08 5.76
N SER A 117 -5.60 -15.31 7.04
CA SER A 117 -6.92 -15.03 7.57
C SER A 117 -7.21 -13.53 7.62
N PHE A 118 -6.17 -12.72 7.85
CA PHE A 118 -6.30 -11.28 7.88
C PHE A 118 -5.07 -10.60 7.29
N THR A 119 -5.31 -9.61 6.45
CA THR A 119 -4.23 -8.80 5.85
C THR A 119 -4.61 -7.33 5.91
N LYS A 120 -3.67 -6.53 6.37
CA LYS A 120 -3.82 -5.08 6.43
C LYS A 120 -2.75 -4.43 5.58
N ILE A 121 -3.15 -3.64 4.60
CA ILE A 121 -2.23 -2.92 3.73
C ILE A 121 -2.42 -1.44 4.00
N THR A 122 -1.34 -0.77 4.35
CA THR A 122 -1.33 0.66 4.67
C THR A 122 -0.44 1.38 3.68
N VAL A 123 -0.96 2.47 3.10
CA VAL A 123 -0.19 3.35 2.23
C VAL A 123 -0.18 4.73 2.86
N ILE A 124 1.01 5.24 3.14
CA ILE A 124 1.18 6.57 3.72
C ILE A 124 1.98 7.41 2.74
N VAL A 125 1.41 8.53 2.33
CA VAL A 125 2.09 9.51 1.48
C VAL A 125 2.29 10.77 2.31
N LYS A 126 3.54 11.15 2.51
CA LYS A 126 3.92 12.38 3.23
C LYS A 126 4.44 13.40 2.23
N TYR A 127 3.91 14.61 2.31
CA TYR A 127 4.30 15.73 1.47
C TYR A 127 5.16 16.71 2.28
N GLY A 128 6.07 17.37 1.59
CA GLY A 128 6.90 18.36 2.27
C GLY A 128 8.29 18.48 1.78
#